data_a8f6c90a6edd60cebebe3bd2afb3bb74
#
_entry.id   a8f6c90a6edd60cebebe3bd2afb3bb74
#
_cell.length_a   1.000
_cell.length_b   1.000
_cell.length_c   1.000
_cell.angle_alpha   90.00
_cell.angle_beta   90.00
_cell.angle_gamma   90.00
#
_symmetry.space_group_name_H-M   'P 1'
#
loop_
_entity.id
_entity.type
_entity.pdbx_description
1 polymer ?
#
loop_
_entity_poly.entity_id
_entity_poly.type
_entity_poly.pdbx_seq_one_letter_code
_entity_poly.pdbx_strand_id
1 'polypeptide(L)'
;MIAPTWQGRGLGRQLIERLLAWADGWAGVLRVELNVHVQNERAIALYRGLGFVEEGRHRGYVLRDGAFVDALTMARLHPSPPAISA
;
A
#
# COMPACT_ATOMS: atom_id res chain seq x y z
N MET A 1 -4.57 -7.44 -6.96
CA MET A 1 -3.83 -8.20 -5.95
C MET A 1 -3.64 -7.32 -4.71
N ILE A 2 -3.78 -7.92 -3.55
CA ILE A 2 -3.60 -7.21 -2.30
C ILE A 2 -2.20 -7.52 -1.77
N ALA A 3 -1.43 -6.48 -1.49
CA ALA A 3 -0.11 -6.64 -0.90
C ALA A 3 -0.25 -6.96 0.60
N PRO A 4 0.65 -7.74 1.17
CA PRO A 4 0.64 -7.97 2.62
C PRO A 4 0.86 -6.67 3.38
N THR A 5 0.42 -6.65 4.61
CA THR A 5 0.62 -5.49 5.49
C THR A 5 2.04 -5.48 6.02
N TRP A 6 2.79 -4.42 5.77
CA TRP A 6 4.20 -4.32 6.14
C TRP A 6 4.44 -3.15 7.06
N GLN A 7 3.85 -3.18 8.21
CA GLN A 7 3.96 -2.06 9.13
C GLN A 7 5.18 -2.20 10.01
N GLY A 8 6.02 -1.16 10.03
CA GLY A 8 7.16 -1.07 10.92
C GLY A 8 8.21 -2.16 10.74
N ARG A 9 8.27 -2.77 9.58
CA ARG A 9 9.18 -3.90 9.33
C ARG A 9 10.49 -3.51 8.69
N GLY A 10 10.71 -2.25 8.42
CA GLY A 10 11.94 -1.84 7.76
C GLY A 10 12.11 -2.39 6.36
N LEU A 11 11.02 -2.73 5.70
CA LEU A 11 11.07 -3.18 4.32
C LEU A 11 11.53 -2.02 3.46
N GLY A 12 12.64 -2.23 2.80
CA GLY A 12 13.24 -1.19 2.00
C GLY A 12 12.43 -0.86 0.76
N ARG A 13 12.65 0.35 0.29
CA ARG A 13 12.05 0.82 -0.95
C ARG A 13 12.28 -0.16 -2.10
N GLN A 14 13.48 -0.73 -2.16
CA GLN A 14 13.85 -1.67 -3.23
C GLN A 14 12.94 -2.89 -3.28
N LEU A 15 12.55 -3.42 -2.12
CA LEU A 15 11.68 -4.59 -2.08
C LEU A 15 10.30 -4.26 -2.63
N ILE A 16 9.76 -3.10 -2.25
CA ILE A 16 8.46 -2.67 -2.73
C ILE A 16 8.51 -2.36 -4.23
N GLU A 17 9.59 -1.74 -4.69
CA GLU A 17 9.77 -1.47 -6.11
C GLU A 17 9.82 -2.76 -6.93
N ARG A 18 10.45 -3.80 -6.40
CA ARG A 18 10.47 -5.12 -7.05
C ARG A 18 9.08 -5.73 -7.12
N LEU A 19 8.32 -5.62 -6.03
CA LEU A 19 6.96 -6.12 -6.01
C LEU A 19 6.11 -5.40 -7.06
N LEU A 20 6.23 -4.07 -7.15
CA LEU A 20 5.47 -3.29 -8.12
C LEU A 20 5.88 -3.62 -9.56
N ALA A 21 7.17 -3.80 -9.80
CA ALA A 21 7.65 -4.19 -11.11
C ALA A 21 7.08 -5.55 -11.54
N TRP A 22 7.05 -6.50 -10.61
CA TRP A 22 6.46 -7.80 -10.86
C TRP A 22 4.97 -7.69 -11.14
N ALA A 23 4.26 -6.91 -10.33
CA ALA A 23 2.83 -6.71 -10.49
C ALA A 23 2.50 -6.05 -11.83
N ASP A 24 3.28 -5.04 -12.23
CA ASP A 24 3.08 -4.33 -13.48
C ASP A 24 3.36 -5.23 -14.70
N GLY A 25 4.25 -6.20 -14.54
CA GLY A 25 4.58 -7.15 -15.59
C GLY A 25 3.56 -8.28 -15.78
N TRP A 26 2.61 -8.41 -14.86
CA TRP A 26 1.60 -9.46 -14.90
C TRP A 26 0.29 -8.91 -15.46
N ALA A 27 -0.18 -9.50 -16.53
CA ALA A 27 -1.39 -9.02 -17.21
C ALA A 27 -2.63 -9.01 -16.31
N GLY A 28 -2.67 -9.86 -15.30
CA GLY A 28 -3.83 -9.96 -14.42
C GLY A 28 -3.83 -9.01 -13.23
N VAL A 29 -2.75 -8.27 -12.98
CA VAL A 29 -2.64 -7.42 -11.81
C VAL A 29 -2.86 -5.96 -12.19
N LEU A 30 -4.06 -5.47 -11.88
CA LEU A 30 -4.40 -4.06 -12.08
C LEU A 30 -4.06 -3.22 -10.87
N ARG A 31 -4.23 -3.78 -9.69
CA ARG A 31 -4.26 -3.02 -8.44
C ARG A 31 -3.43 -3.69 -7.36
N VAL A 32 -2.60 -2.91 -6.68
CA VAL A 32 -1.87 -3.36 -5.48
C VAL A 32 -2.33 -2.49 -4.32
N GLU A 33 -2.73 -3.13 -3.25
CA GLU A 33 -3.33 -2.45 -2.11
C GLU A 33 -2.63 -2.86 -0.83
N LEU A 34 -2.51 -1.92 0.11
CA LEU A 34 -1.91 -2.18 1.41
C LEU A 34 -2.59 -1.36 2.49
N ASN A 35 -2.36 -1.75 3.74
CA ASN A 35 -2.79 -0.97 4.90
C ASN A 35 -1.57 -0.53 5.69
N VAL A 36 -1.59 0.70 6.18
CA VAL A 36 -0.52 1.26 6.98
C VAL A 36 -1.13 2.08 8.10
N HIS A 37 -0.64 1.93 9.34
CA HIS A 37 -1.20 2.71 10.44
C HIS A 37 -0.78 4.18 10.34
N VAL A 38 -1.69 5.06 10.76
CA VAL A 38 -1.55 6.52 10.53
C VAL A 38 -0.33 7.12 11.18
N GLN A 39 0.22 6.48 12.22
CA GLN A 39 1.41 6.99 12.90
C GLN A 39 2.70 6.70 12.15
N ASN A 40 2.66 5.84 11.15
CA ASN A 40 3.84 5.48 10.38
C ASN A 40 4.02 6.44 9.20
N GLU A 41 4.37 7.68 9.50
CA GLU A 41 4.50 8.72 8.50
C GLU A 41 5.57 8.42 7.46
N ARG A 42 6.65 7.78 7.88
CA ARG A 42 7.73 7.39 6.96
C ARG A 42 7.23 6.41 5.89
N ALA A 43 6.48 5.40 6.30
CA ALA A 43 5.94 4.43 5.35
C ALA A 43 4.91 5.07 4.43
N ILE A 44 4.05 5.93 4.97
CA ILE A 44 3.06 6.64 4.16
C ILE A 44 3.75 7.49 3.09
N ALA A 45 4.79 8.22 3.46
CA ALA A 45 5.54 9.03 2.51
C ALA A 45 6.20 8.17 1.43
N LEU A 46 6.76 7.02 1.83
CA LEU A 46 7.37 6.08 0.89
C LEU A 46 6.34 5.58 -0.12
N TYR A 47 5.18 5.15 0.35
CA TYR A 47 4.15 4.63 -0.55
C TYR A 47 3.61 5.69 -1.48
N ARG A 48 3.40 6.91 -0.99
CA ARG A 48 3.00 8.02 -1.86
C ARG A 48 4.04 8.29 -2.95
N GLY A 49 5.31 8.22 -2.59
CA GLY A 49 6.40 8.39 -3.56
C GLY A 49 6.44 7.30 -4.62
N LEU A 50 5.86 6.15 -4.32
CA LEU A 50 5.78 5.03 -5.26
C LEU A 50 4.47 4.99 -6.04
N GLY A 51 3.62 5.99 -5.87
CA GLY A 51 2.38 6.09 -6.62
C GLY A 51 1.14 5.57 -5.92
N PHE A 52 1.25 5.18 -4.65
CA PHE A 52 0.09 4.79 -3.87
C PHE A 52 -0.72 6.00 -3.47
N VAL A 53 -2.02 5.84 -3.49
CA VAL A 53 -2.99 6.88 -3.14
C VAL A 53 -3.84 6.39 -1.99
N GLU A 54 -4.10 7.26 -1.02
CA GLU A 54 -4.98 6.94 0.09
C GLU A 54 -6.41 6.79 -0.42
N GLU A 55 -7.06 5.68 -0.05
CA GLU A 55 -8.42 5.39 -0.48
C GLU A 55 -9.40 5.26 0.67
N GLY A 56 -8.92 5.10 1.87
CA GLY A 56 -9.79 4.97 3.01
C GLY A 56 -9.04 4.95 4.31
N ARG A 57 -9.81 5.00 5.40
CA ARG A 57 -9.26 5.00 6.75
C ARG A 57 -10.06 4.03 7.61
N HIS A 58 -9.36 3.14 8.30
CA HIS A 58 -9.97 2.19 9.22
C HIS A 58 -9.74 2.67 10.65
N ARG A 59 -10.79 2.95 11.35
CA ARG A 59 -10.70 3.45 12.72
C ARG A 59 -10.44 2.32 13.69
N GLY A 60 -9.51 2.55 14.64
CA GLY A 60 -9.20 1.58 15.67
C GLY A 60 -8.73 0.24 15.13
N TYR A 61 -7.92 0.26 14.10
CA TYR A 61 -7.56 -0.92 13.33
C TYR A 61 -6.45 -1.75 13.96
N VAL A 62 -5.50 -1.10 14.61
CA VAL A 62 -4.30 -1.75 15.15
C VAL A 62 -4.09 -1.32 16.59
N LEU A 63 -3.79 -2.28 17.47
CA LEU A 63 -3.41 -1.97 18.84
C LEU A 63 -1.90 -1.73 18.90
N ARG A 64 -1.51 -0.54 19.35
CA ARG A 64 -0.10 -0.17 19.50
C ARG A 64 0.11 0.56 20.82
N ASP A 65 1.05 0.08 21.59
CA ASP A 65 1.43 0.71 22.86
C ASP A 65 0.23 1.01 23.76
N GLY A 66 -0.68 0.06 23.83
CA GLY A 66 -1.85 0.16 24.69
C GLY A 66 -2.99 1.01 24.15
N ALA A 67 -2.87 1.52 22.92
CA ALA A 67 -3.91 2.33 22.30
C ALA A 67 -4.23 1.82 20.89
N PHE A 68 -5.49 1.94 20.51
CA PHE A 68 -5.88 1.63 19.14
C PHE A 68 -5.57 2.82 18.24
N VAL A 69 -4.96 2.55 17.11
CA VAL A 69 -4.64 3.56 16.11
C VAL A 69 -5.32 3.20 14.80
N ASP A 70 -5.62 4.23 14.03
CA ASP A 70 -6.24 4.04 12.73
C ASP A 70 -5.22 3.59 11.69
N ALA A 71 -5.71 2.98 10.63
CA ALA A 71 -4.90 2.60 9.48
C ALA A 71 -5.46 3.23 8.21
N LEU A 72 -4.57 3.51 7.28
CA LEU A 72 -4.94 3.97 5.96
C LEU A 72 -4.87 2.81 4.98
N THR A 73 -5.86 2.72 4.11
CA THR A 73 -5.78 1.84 2.95
C THR A 73 -5.23 2.67 1.80
N MET A 74 -4.15 2.20 1.23
CA MET A 74 -3.52 2.84 0.08
C MET A 74 -3.44 1.86 -1.06
N ALA A 75 -3.61 2.36 -2.28
CA ALA A 75 -3.59 1.52 -3.46
C ALA A 75 -2.85 2.21 -4.60
N ARG A 76 -2.26 1.39 -5.45
CA ARG A 76 -1.60 1.84 -6.67
C ARG A 76 -2.16 1.03 -7.83
N LEU A 77 -2.67 1.71 -8.81
CA LEU A 77 -3.15 1.07 -10.03
C LEU A 77 -2.01 0.88 -11.01
N HIS A 78 -2.13 -0.12 -11.86
CA HIS A 78 -1.17 -0.32 -12.95
C HIS A 78 -1.04 0.98 -13.75
N PRO A 79 0.19 1.45 -14.03
CA PRO A 79 0.39 2.75 -14.69
C PRO A 79 -0.13 2.81 -16.13
N SER A 80 -0.22 1.65 -16.78
CA SER A 80 -0.74 1.55 -18.15
C SER A 80 -1.68 0.35 -18.22
N PRO A 81 -2.85 0.43 -17.57
CA PRO A 81 -3.71 -0.73 -17.49
C PRO A 81 -4.29 -1.07 -18.86
N PRO A 82 -4.51 -2.35 -19.13
CA PRO A 82 -5.34 -2.74 -20.25
C PRO A 82 -6.74 -2.17 -20.02
N ALA A 83 -7.67 -2.36 -20.88
CA ALA A 83 -9.00 -1.76 -20.75
C ALA A 83 -9.59 -1.97 -19.34
N ILE A 84 -10.09 -0.88 -18.73
CA ILE A 84 -10.84 -0.92 -17.49
C ILE A 84 -12.30 -0.69 -17.84
N SER A 85 -13.14 -1.67 -17.51
CA SER A 85 -14.57 -1.53 -17.72
C SER A 85 -15.18 -0.79 -16.54
N ALA A 86 -15.93 0.24 -16.84
CA ALA A 86 -16.63 1.00 -15.81
C ALA A 86 -17.95 0.31 -15.43
#